data_06b4e18481414cb4515e333e0bcd8c12
#
_entry.id   06b4e18481414cb4515e333e0bcd8c12
#
_cell.length_a   1.000
_cell.length_b   1.000
_cell.length_c   1.000
_cell.angle_alpha   90.00
_cell.angle_beta   90.00
_cell.angle_gamma   90.00
#
_symmetry.space_group_name_H-M   'P 1'
#
loop_
_entity.id
_entity.type
_entity.pdbx_description
1 polymer ?
#
loop_
_entity_poly.entity_id
_entity_poly.type
_entity_poly.pdbx_seq_one_letter_code
_entity_poly.pdbx_strand_id
1 'polypeptide(L)'
;MSTPLVFKFGGASVKDAASVRNVASIISRYAERPMVVVVSAMGKMTNAFETVVGAWSNGKLEEAEMELKAIRSFHQIILTELFDKVPDALASDLEECFQILQDALQRTDVAYSEQYDFIVHHGELISTKIIASYVNQFTPTVWQDTRTLVKTDDQFRRATVQWDLTNAAINA
;
A
#
# COMPACT_ATOMS: atom_id res chain seq x y z
N MET A 1 -20.11 23.44 -8.51
CA MET A 1 -19.33 22.17 -8.38
C MET A 1 -19.63 21.60 -6.99
N SER A 2 -19.88 20.29 -6.87
CA SER A 2 -20.08 19.67 -5.55
C SER A 2 -18.75 19.60 -4.79
N THR A 3 -18.78 19.83 -3.48
CA THR A 3 -17.58 19.69 -2.64
C THR A 3 -17.07 18.26 -2.68
N PRO A 4 -15.75 18.03 -2.92
CA PRO A 4 -15.18 16.69 -2.91
C PRO A 4 -15.36 16.00 -1.56
N LEU A 5 -15.56 14.70 -1.58
CA LEU A 5 -15.57 13.86 -0.38
C LEU A 5 -14.18 13.28 -0.13
N VAL A 6 -13.82 13.16 1.13
CA VAL A 6 -12.60 12.43 1.53
C VAL A 6 -13.03 11.27 2.42
N PHE A 7 -12.73 10.05 1.99
CA PHE A 7 -12.91 8.83 2.78
C PHE A 7 -11.55 8.31 3.26
N LYS A 8 -11.49 7.85 4.51
CA LYS A 8 -10.32 7.15 5.04
C LYS A 8 -10.74 5.78 5.57
N PHE A 9 -10.12 4.73 5.03
CA PHE A 9 -10.33 3.35 5.49
C PHE A 9 -9.04 2.83 6.15
N GLY A 10 -9.14 2.47 7.44
CA GLY A 10 -8.04 1.85 8.18
C GLY A 10 -7.88 0.37 7.86
N GLY A 11 -6.78 -0.25 8.31
CA GLY A 11 -6.46 -1.65 8.04
C GLY A 11 -7.56 -2.65 8.40
N ALA A 12 -8.29 -2.43 9.50
CA ALA A 12 -9.43 -3.26 9.88
C ALA A 12 -10.59 -3.23 8.87
N SER A 13 -10.75 -2.11 8.16
CA SER A 13 -11.79 -1.94 7.13
C SER A 13 -11.44 -2.60 5.80
N VAL A 14 -10.21 -3.06 5.63
CA VAL A 14 -9.69 -3.67 4.39
C VAL A 14 -8.90 -4.96 4.69
N LYS A 15 -9.20 -5.62 5.80
CA LYS A 15 -8.44 -6.76 6.31
C LYS A 15 -8.59 -8.07 5.51
N ASP A 16 -9.64 -8.18 4.70
CA ASP A 16 -10.00 -9.35 3.91
C ASP A 16 -10.85 -8.94 2.70
N ALA A 17 -11.11 -9.86 1.80
CA ALA A 17 -11.89 -9.61 0.59
C ALA A 17 -13.34 -9.15 0.89
N ALA A 18 -13.98 -9.67 1.93
CA ALA A 18 -15.32 -9.25 2.33
C ALA A 18 -15.33 -7.77 2.76
N SER A 19 -14.32 -7.36 3.54
CA SER A 19 -14.13 -5.98 3.95
C SER A 19 -13.86 -5.05 2.76
N VAL A 20 -13.05 -5.48 1.79
CA VAL A 20 -12.80 -4.71 0.55
C VAL A 20 -14.07 -4.56 -0.28
N ARG A 21 -14.89 -5.62 -0.42
CA ARG A 21 -16.19 -5.52 -1.09
C ARG A 21 -17.12 -4.51 -0.41
N ASN A 22 -17.11 -4.47 0.93
CA ASN A 22 -17.89 -3.47 1.67
C ASN A 22 -17.38 -2.05 1.41
N VAL A 23 -16.07 -1.82 1.39
CA VAL A 23 -15.46 -0.53 1.03
C VAL A 23 -15.89 -0.12 -0.39
N ALA A 24 -15.80 -1.01 -1.37
CA ALA A 24 -16.25 -0.73 -2.73
C ALA A 24 -17.75 -0.36 -2.79
N SER A 25 -18.59 -1.06 -2.04
CA SER A 25 -20.02 -0.74 -1.91
C SER A 25 -20.27 0.65 -1.32
N ILE A 26 -19.48 1.04 -0.31
CA ILE A 26 -19.59 2.39 0.28
C ILE A 26 -19.20 3.45 -0.77
N ILE A 27 -18.06 3.27 -1.45
CA ILE A 27 -17.56 4.21 -2.48
C ILE A 27 -18.60 4.37 -3.59
N SER A 28 -19.17 3.27 -4.09
CA SER A 28 -20.15 3.29 -5.19
C SER A 28 -21.43 4.08 -4.86
N ARG A 29 -21.82 4.18 -3.59
CA ARG A 29 -22.99 5.00 -3.18
C ARG A 29 -22.79 6.49 -3.38
N TYR A 30 -21.53 6.93 -3.53
CA TYR A 30 -21.16 8.34 -3.67
C TYR A 30 -20.48 8.62 -5.01
N ALA A 31 -20.58 7.71 -5.98
CA ALA A 31 -19.89 7.77 -7.28
C ALA A 31 -20.18 9.04 -8.10
N GLU A 32 -21.35 9.67 -7.87
CA GLU A 32 -21.75 10.92 -8.51
C GLU A 32 -20.96 12.16 -8.01
N ARG A 33 -20.11 11.99 -7.00
CA ARG A 33 -19.35 13.08 -6.38
C ARG A 33 -17.84 12.86 -6.55
N PRO A 34 -17.06 13.94 -6.79
CA PRO A 34 -15.61 13.82 -6.71
C PRO A 34 -15.18 13.29 -5.35
N MET A 35 -14.26 12.32 -5.35
CA MET A 35 -13.80 11.68 -4.11
C MET A 35 -12.29 11.52 -4.09
N VAL A 36 -11.73 11.65 -2.90
CA VAL A 36 -10.39 11.15 -2.57
C VAL A 36 -10.56 10.03 -1.54
N VAL A 37 -9.99 8.88 -1.84
CA VAL A 37 -10.06 7.70 -0.96
C VAL A 37 -8.66 7.38 -0.47
N VAL A 38 -8.46 7.44 0.85
CA VAL A 38 -7.19 7.12 1.52
C VAL A 38 -7.34 5.78 2.22
N VAL A 39 -6.42 4.87 1.95
CA VAL A 39 -6.47 3.50 2.49
C VAL A 39 -5.14 3.15 3.15
N SER A 40 -5.21 2.49 4.30
CA SER A 40 -4.07 1.96 5.04
C SER A 40 -3.67 0.56 4.55
N ALA A 41 -2.56 0.02 5.04
CA ALA A 41 -2.20 -1.38 4.86
C ALA A 41 -3.34 -2.33 5.27
N MET A 42 -3.48 -3.48 4.64
CA MET A 42 -4.54 -4.45 4.93
C MET A 42 -4.32 -5.14 6.28
N GLY A 43 -5.36 -5.18 7.11
CA GLY A 43 -5.35 -5.92 8.37
C GLY A 43 -4.18 -5.50 9.28
N LYS A 44 -3.28 -6.45 9.55
CA LYS A 44 -2.07 -6.26 10.38
C LYS A 44 -0.79 -6.26 9.55
N MET A 45 -0.86 -5.93 8.26
CA MET A 45 0.30 -6.05 7.37
C MET A 45 1.44 -5.09 7.75
N THR A 46 1.17 -3.91 8.29
CA THR A 46 2.22 -3.04 8.86
C THR A 46 3.08 -3.81 9.87
N ASN A 47 2.45 -4.51 10.84
CA ASN A 47 3.18 -5.31 11.83
C ASN A 47 3.94 -6.48 11.18
N ALA A 48 3.37 -7.12 10.15
CA ALA A 48 4.05 -8.19 9.43
C ALA A 48 5.32 -7.68 8.72
N PHE A 49 5.25 -6.53 8.06
CA PHE A 49 6.43 -5.90 7.48
C PHE A 49 7.45 -5.45 8.54
N GLU A 50 7.01 -4.99 9.71
CA GLU A 50 7.91 -4.72 10.84
C GLU A 50 8.65 -5.98 11.29
N THR A 51 7.99 -7.15 11.28
CA THR A 51 8.65 -8.43 11.57
C THR A 51 9.72 -8.75 10.53
N VAL A 52 9.46 -8.51 9.24
CA VAL A 52 10.46 -8.67 8.17
C VAL A 52 11.69 -7.81 8.45
N VAL A 53 11.50 -6.52 8.75
CA VAL A 53 12.61 -5.59 9.07
C VAL A 53 13.35 -6.02 10.32
N GLY A 54 12.63 -6.49 11.34
CA GLY A 54 13.22 -7.00 12.58
C GLY A 54 14.13 -8.22 12.34
N ALA A 55 13.68 -9.18 11.53
CA ALA A 55 14.48 -10.33 11.15
C ALA A 55 15.73 -9.92 10.35
N TRP A 56 15.54 -9.06 9.33
CA TRP A 56 16.62 -8.52 8.52
C TRP A 56 17.70 -7.83 9.38
N SER A 57 17.29 -6.95 10.30
CA SER A 57 18.22 -6.19 11.15
C SER A 57 19.02 -7.06 12.12
N ASN A 58 18.54 -8.25 12.42
CA ASN A 58 19.23 -9.25 13.24
C ASN A 58 20.06 -10.24 12.41
N GLY A 59 20.23 -10.02 11.11
CA GLY A 59 20.96 -10.91 10.20
C GLY A 59 20.27 -12.25 9.93
N LYS A 60 18.97 -12.36 10.23
CA LYS A 60 18.18 -13.57 10.05
C LYS A 60 17.45 -13.56 8.69
N LEU A 61 18.24 -13.63 7.63
CA LEU A 61 17.73 -13.47 6.27
C LEU A 61 16.64 -14.49 5.91
N GLU A 62 16.86 -15.78 6.24
CA GLU A 62 15.87 -16.83 5.97
C GLU A 62 14.53 -16.57 6.67
N GLU A 63 14.55 -16.05 7.91
CA GLU A 63 13.35 -15.66 8.66
C GLU A 63 12.64 -14.49 7.98
N ALA A 64 13.37 -13.47 7.53
CA ALA A 64 12.83 -12.33 6.80
C ALA A 64 12.18 -12.75 5.47
N GLU A 65 12.80 -13.64 4.72
CA GLU A 65 12.26 -14.18 3.47
C GLU A 65 10.99 -15.03 3.70
N MET A 66 10.95 -15.82 4.78
CA MET A 66 9.76 -16.58 5.16
C MET A 66 8.57 -15.64 5.48
N GLU A 67 8.81 -14.60 6.26
CA GLU A 67 7.79 -13.61 6.61
C GLU A 67 7.29 -12.86 5.37
N LEU A 68 8.21 -12.46 4.48
CA LEU A 68 7.84 -11.81 3.21
C LEU A 68 6.99 -12.74 2.33
N LYS A 69 7.30 -14.02 2.28
CA LYS A 69 6.51 -15.03 1.58
C LYS A 69 5.10 -15.18 2.18
N ALA A 70 4.98 -15.13 3.51
CA ALA A 70 3.69 -15.17 4.19
C ALA A 70 2.84 -13.92 3.86
N ILE A 71 3.45 -12.74 3.83
CA ILE A 71 2.80 -11.50 3.40
C ILE A 71 2.30 -11.61 1.95
N ARG A 72 3.12 -12.13 1.04
CA ARG A 72 2.73 -12.37 -0.36
C ARG A 72 1.54 -13.31 -0.45
N SER A 73 1.57 -14.42 0.29
CA SER A 73 0.49 -15.40 0.31
C SER A 73 -0.82 -14.80 0.82
N PHE A 74 -0.77 -13.96 1.86
CA PHE A 74 -1.94 -13.24 2.37
C PHE A 74 -2.61 -12.38 1.29
N HIS A 75 -1.84 -11.58 0.56
CA HIS A 75 -2.40 -10.75 -0.51
C HIS A 75 -2.89 -11.59 -1.69
N GLN A 76 -2.22 -12.70 -2.01
CA GLN A 76 -2.65 -13.62 -3.07
C GLN A 76 -4.01 -14.24 -2.76
N ILE A 77 -4.29 -14.62 -1.50
CA ILE A 77 -5.60 -15.12 -1.09
C ILE A 77 -6.67 -14.05 -1.32
N ILE A 78 -6.42 -12.82 -0.90
CA ILE A 78 -7.36 -11.70 -1.11
C ILE A 78 -7.63 -11.46 -2.60
N LEU A 79 -6.59 -11.51 -3.43
CA LEU A 79 -6.72 -11.35 -4.89
C LEU A 79 -7.61 -12.45 -5.50
N THR A 80 -7.39 -13.71 -5.13
CA THR A 80 -8.19 -14.82 -5.65
C THR A 80 -9.65 -14.78 -5.18
N GLU A 81 -9.91 -14.19 -4.03
CA GLU A 81 -11.28 -13.98 -3.55
C GLU A 81 -11.96 -12.76 -4.16
N LEU A 82 -11.22 -11.73 -4.57
CA LEU A 82 -11.78 -10.49 -5.13
C LEU A 82 -12.02 -10.55 -6.63
N PHE A 83 -11.18 -11.28 -7.37
CA PHE A 83 -11.18 -11.28 -8.83
C PHE A 83 -11.38 -12.70 -9.38
N ASP A 84 -12.27 -12.86 -10.34
CA ASP A 84 -12.35 -14.10 -11.12
C ASP A 84 -11.07 -14.32 -11.94
N LYS A 85 -10.54 -13.23 -12.51
CA LYS A 85 -9.19 -13.14 -13.09
C LYS A 85 -8.55 -11.85 -12.63
N VAL A 86 -7.41 -11.94 -11.97
CA VAL A 86 -6.61 -10.77 -11.57
C VAL A 86 -6.17 -10.03 -12.85
N PRO A 87 -6.39 -8.70 -12.96
CA PRO A 87 -5.93 -7.93 -14.11
C PRO A 87 -4.40 -8.05 -14.29
N ASP A 88 -3.95 -8.27 -15.52
CA ASP A 88 -2.54 -8.52 -15.81
C ASP A 88 -1.63 -7.36 -15.35
N ALA A 89 -2.10 -6.11 -15.48
CA ALA A 89 -1.38 -4.93 -14.98
C ALA A 89 -1.22 -4.95 -13.46
N LEU A 90 -2.28 -5.29 -12.70
CA LEU A 90 -2.19 -5.42 -11.24
C LEU A 90 -1.24 -6.54 -10.83
N ALA A 91 -1.32 -7.69 -11.51
CA ALA A 91 -0.44 -8.82 -11.22
C ALA A 91 1.04 -8.45 -11.43
N SER A 92 1.35 -7.76 -12.52
CA SER A 92 2.70 -7.25 -12.81
C SER A 92 3.19 -6.25 -11.76
N ASP A 93 2.34 -5.28 -11.40
CA ASP A 93 2.64 -4.27 -10.40
C ASP A 93 2.97 -4.88 -9.02
N LEU A 94 2.20 -5.89 -8.61
CA LEU A 94 2.42 -6.55 -7.33
C LEU A 94 3.68 -7.44 -7.36
N GLU A 95 3.93 -8.11 -8.48
CA GLU A 95 5.16 -8.88 -8.67
C GLU A 95 6.39 -7.97 -8.54
N GLU A 96 6.37 -6.81 -9.19
CA GLU A 96 7.43 -5.80 -9.07
C GLU A 96 7.62 -5.35 -7.61
N CYS A 97 6.53 -5.07 -6.88
CA CYS A 97 6.61 -4.70 -5.46
C CYS A 97 7.31 -5.80 -4.63
N PHE A 98 6.95 -7.07 -4.84
CA PHE A 98 7.57 -8.17 -4.10
C PHE A 98 9.00 -8.43 -4.53
N GLN A 99 9.35 -8.23 -5.79
CA GLN A 99 10.74 -8.33 -6.25
C GLN A 99 11.60 -7.23 -5.61
N ILE A 100 11.13 -5.99 -5.60
CA ILE A 100 11.81 -4.87 -4.93
C ILE A 100 12.03 -5.17 -3.43
N LEU A 101 11.05 -5.77 -2.76
CA LEU A 101 11.18 -6.16 -1.35
C LEU A 101 12.21 -7.28 -1.16
N GLN A 102 12.26 -8.28 -2.04
CA GLN A 102 13.28 -9.34 -2.01
C GLN A 102 14.68 -8.77 -2.20
N ASP A 103 14.85 -7.88 -3.17
CA ASP A 103 16.14 -7.22 -3.43
C ASP A 103 16.56 -6.35 -2.23
N ALA A 104 15.60 -5.70 -1.57
CA ALA A 104 15.85 -4.91 -0.38
C ALA A 104 16.39 -5.74 0.80
N LEU A 105 16.01 -7.01 0.93
CA LEU A 105 16.52 -7.88 1.98
C LEU A 105 18.01 -8.20 1.80
N GLN A 106 18.55 -8.06 0.60
CA GLN A 106 19.98 -8.30 0.30
C GLN A 106 20.86 -7.06 0.58
N ARG A 107 20.28 -5.92 0.91
CA ARG A 107 21.03 -4.69 1.21
C ARG A 107 21.73 -4.80 2.56
N THR A 108 23.03 -4.51 2.61
CA THR A 108 23.86 -4.62 3.83
C THR A 108 24.32 -3.28 4.39
N ASP A 109 24.36 -2.24 3.56
CA ASP A 109 24.97 -0.92 3.88
C ASP A 109 23.92 0.17 4.03
N VAL A 110 22.79 -0.18 4.61
CA VAL A 110 21.64 0.71 4.77
C VAL A 110 21.33 0.87 6.25
N ALA A 111 21.06 2.09 6.69
CA ALA A 111 20.63 2.34 8.06
C ALA A 111 19.27 1.68 8.34
N TYR A 112 19.09 1.18 9.57
CA TYR A 112 17.84 0.55 10.00
C TYR A 112 16.61 1.41 9.72
N SER A 113 16.68 2.71 9.99
CA SER A 113 15.56 3.64 9.80
C SER A 113 15.17 3.81 8.33
N GLU A 114 16.15 3.85 7.43
CA GLU A 114 15.94 3.91 6.00
C GLU A 114 15.31 2.60 5.49
N GLN A 115 15.88 1.46 5.88
CA GLN A 115 15.36 0.16 5.49
C GLN A 115 13.95 -0.09 6.03
N TYR A 116 13.67 0.37 7.25
CA TYR A 116 12.34 0.30 7.85
C TYR A 116 11.31 1.04 6.98
N ASP A 117 11.53 2.30 6.68
CA ASP A 117 10.61 3.10 5.87
C ASP A 117 10.47 2.51 4.47
N PHE A 118 11.59 2.02 3.88
CA PHE A 118 11.60 1.40 2.56
C PHE A 118 10.76 0.11 2.51
N ILE A 119 10.80 -0.73 3.52
CA ILE A 119 10.06 -2.01 3.54
C ILE A 119 8.60 -1.78 3.97
N VAL A 120 8.37 -1.05 5.06
CA VAL A 120 7.06 -0.98 5.71
C VAL A 120 6.01 -0.26 4.86
N HIS A 121 6.38 0.79 4.11
CA HIS A 121 5.42 1.52 3.27
C HIS A 121 4.77 0.66 2.17
N HIS A 122 5.38 -0.47 1.80
CA HIS A 122 4.80 -1.39 0.82
C HIS A 122 3.48 -2.00 1.29
N GLY A 123 3.20 -2.00 2.60
CA GLY A 123 1.90 -2.40 3.12
C GLY A 123 0.77 -1.54 2.56
N GLU A 124 0.93 -0.23 2.59
CA GLU A 124 -0.01 0.73 2.02
C GLU A 124 0.01 0.71 0.48
N LEU A 125 1.19 0.60 -0.11
CA LEU A 125 1.36 0.58 -1.57
C LEU A 125 0.62 -0.60 -2.21
N ILE A 126 0.82 -1.81 -1.71
CA ILE A 126 0.15 -3.03 -2.18
C ILE A 126 -1.36 -2.95 -1.93
N SER A 127 -1.77 -2.56 -0.72
CA SER A 127 -3.17 -2.42 -0.34
C SER A 127 -3.92 -1.47 -1.28
N THR A 128 -3.38 -0.29 -1.51
CA THR A 128 -4.05 0.74 -2.33
C THR A 128 -4.14 0.34 -3.80
N LYS A 129 -3.13 -0.34 -4.36
CA LYS A 129 -3.17 -0.88 -5.72
C LYS A 129 -4.29 -1.93 -5.90
N ILE A 130 -4.39 -2.87 -4.97
CA ILE A 130 -5.44 -3.91 -4.98
C ILE A 130 -6.83 -3.28 -4.91
N ILE A 131 -7.03 -2.38 -3.95
CA ILE A 131 -8.33 -1.76 -3.71
C ILE A 131 -8.73 -0.85 -4.87
N ALA A 132 -7.82 -0.03 -5.40
CA ALA A 132 -8.10 0.81 -6.56
C ALA A 132 -8.51 -0.03 -7.79
N SER A 133 -7.78 -1.11 -8.06
CA SER A 133 -8.10 -2.02 -9.16
C SER A 133 -9.47 -2.70 -8.96
N TYR A 134 -9.78 -3.11 -7.73
CA TYR A 134 -11.08 -3.73 -7.43
C TYR A 134 -12.25 -2.72 -7.55
N VAL A 135 -12.10 -1.54 -6.96
CA VAL A 135 -13.14 -0.48 -7.03
C VAL A 135 -13.37 -0.03 -8.47
N ASN A 136 -12.33 0.03 -9.30
CA ASN A 136 -12.42 0.45 -10.69
C ASN A 136 -13.33 -0.45 -11.55
N GLN A 137 -13.68 -1.65 -11.10
CA GLN A 137 -14.66 -2.51 -11.77
C GLN A 137 -16.10 -1.96 -11.67
N PHE A 138 -16.38 -1.12 -10.69
CA PHE A 138 -17.72 -0.60 -10.37
C PHE A 138 -17.83 0.92 -10.45
N THR A 139 -16.73 1.61 -10.16
CA THR A 139 -16.65 3.08 -10.09
C THR A 139 -15.33 3.52 -10.71
N PRO A 140 -15.34 4.35 -11.77
CA PRO A 140 -14.12 4.84 -12.39
C PRO A 140 -13.15 5.42 -11.35
N THR A 141 -11.97 4.83 -11.25
CA THR A 141 -11.00 5.12 -10.18
C THR A 141 -9.60 5.22 -10.78
N VAL A 142 -8.87 6.24 -10.38
CA VAL A 142 -7.45 6.41 -10.69
C VAL A 142 -6.64 6.17 -9.42
N TRP A 143 -5.69 5.25 -9.48
CA TRP A 143 -4.73 5.07 -8.40
C TRP A 143 -3.66 6.17 -8.48
N GLN A 144 -3.40 6.84 -7.35
CA GLN A 144 -2.39 7.88 -7.23
C GLN A 144 -1.34 7.49 -6.21
N ASP A 145 -0.10 7.43 -6.64
CA ASP A 145 1.03 7.25 -5.74
C ASP A 145 1.29 8.54 -4.95
N THR A 146 0.97 8.52 -3.66
CA THR A 146 1.16 9.70 -2.80
C THR A 146 2.63 10.10 -2.62
N ARG A 147 3.59 9.21 -2.87
CA ARG A 147 5.03 9.52 -2.85
C ARG A 147 5.41 10.53 -3.93
N THR A 148 4.63 10.62 -5.01
CA THR A 148 4.82 11.64 -6.05
C THR A 148 4.31 13.01 -5.62
N LEU A 149 3.37 13.07 -4.69
CA LEU A 149 2.69 14.28 -4.22
C LEU A 149 3.26 14.79 -2.90
N VAL A 150 3.32 13.95 -1.88
CA VAL A 150 3.80 14.33 -0.54
C VAL A 150 5.32 14.27 -0.52
N LYS A 151 5.95 15.42 -0.31
CA LYS A 151 7.40 15.56 -0.21
C LYS A 151 7.79 15.73 1.25
N THR A 152 8.82 15.00 1.65
CA THR A 152 9.35 15.01 3.02
C THR A 152 10.85 15.30 3.02
N ASP A 153 11.40 15.58 4.19
CA ASP A 153 12.85 15.49 4.40
C ASP A 153 13.29 14.01 4.48
N ASP A 154 14.59 13.78 4.66
CA ASP A 154 15.23 12.46 4.72
C ASP A 154 15.41 11.94 6.16
N GLN A 155 14.66 12.48 7.12
CA GLN A 155 14.68 11.98 8.50
C GLN A 155 13.79 10.75 8.65
N PHE A 156 14.27 9.62 8.15
CA PHE A 156 13.57 8.34 8.20
C PHE A 156 12.90 8.07 9.55
N ARG A 157 11.67 7.55 9.54
CA ARG A 157 10.76 7.33 10.69
C ARG A 157 10.28 8.60 11.40
N ARG A 158 10.86 9.78 11.09
CA ARG A 158 10.51 11.08 11.68
C ARG A 158 10.43 12.18 10.63
N ALA A 159 10.25 11.78 9.38
CA ALA A 159 10.24 12.70 8.26
C ALA A 159 9.17 13.79 8.42
N THR A 160 9.58 15.02 8.16
CA THR A 160 8.71 16.19 8.19
C THR A 160 8.25 16.56 6.80
N VAL A 161 6.96 16.85 6.64
CA VAL A 161 6.40 17.24 5.33
C VAL A 161 6.94 18.62 4.92
N GLN A 162 7.47 18.69 3.72
CA GLN A 162 7.90 19.92 3.06
C GLN A 162 6.71 20.53 2.32
N TRP A 163 5.93 21.37 3.00
CA TRP A 163 4.62 21.84 2.52
C TRP A 163 4.69 22.61 1.21
N ASP A 164 5.71 23.44 0.99
CA ASP A 164 5.84 24.21 -0.26
C ASP A 164 6.01 23.28 -1.47
N LEU A 165 6.86 22.26 -1.35
CA LEU A 165 7.07 21.26 -2.40
C LEU A 165 5.84 20.35 -2.58
N THR A 166 5.21 19.96 -1.48
CA THR A 166 3.98 19.16 -1.49
C THR A 166 2.85 19.89 -2.18
N ASN A 167 2.61 21.15 -1.81
CA ASN A 167 1.57 21.97 -2.43
C ASN A 167 1.84 22.23 -3.92
N ALA A 168 3.10 22.45 -4.31
CA ALA A 168 3.46 22.58 -5.71
C ALA A 168 3.17 21.29 -6.49
N ALA A 169 3.49 20.12 -5.92
CA ALA A 169 3.25 18.82 -6.55
C ALA A 169 1.75 18.46 -6.68
N ILE A 170 0.93 18.88 -5.70
CA ILE A 170 -0.53 18.64 -5.73
C ILE A 170 -1.23 19.54 -6.76
N ASN A 171 -0.70 20.74 -7.01
CA ASN A 171 -1.32 21.72 -7.91
C ASN A 171 -0.78 21.64 -9.35
N ALA A 172 0.19 20.77 -9.64
CA ALA A 172 0.74 20.56 -10.97
C ALA A 172 -0.13 19.64 -11.82
#